data_0bda0e0b721d6db910c920e29b54f293
#
_entry.id   0bda0e0b721d6db910c920e29b54f293
#
_cell.length_a   1.000
_cell.length_b   1.000
_cell.length_c   1.000
_cell.angle_alpha   90.00
_cell.angle_beta   90.00
_cell.angle_gamma   90.00
#
_symmetry.space_group_name_H-M   'P 1'
#
loop_
_entity.id
_entity.type
_entity.pdbx_description
1 polymer ?
#
loop_
_entity_poly.entity_id
_entity_poly.type
_entity_poly.pdbx_seq_one_letter_code
_entity_poly.pdbx_strand_id
1 'polypeptide(L)'
;MIARQYKNPKPAAREILDKELVDQLIYSTKSHRDRLILELLARCGLRIGEVLKLRAADVSDRKLMIHEPKSGKESEIAFMPEQIAKRLAEYIVAEHIGPEKRIFPVCYTTVRALIRCLAGKFHVKISPHDLRRHSATYASRNGVPLEIVSKVLLRHHDLKTTQVYLGKVNDTEAIRWMDVLHGK
;
A
#
# COMPACT_ATOMS: atom_id res chain seq x y z
N MET A 1 -30.97 -31.32 -20.11
CA MET A 1 -29.66 -31.14 -19.44
C MET A 1 -29.65 -29.80 -18.76
N ILE A 2 -29.74 -29.71 -17.43
CA ILE A 2 -29.76 -28.44 -16.69
C ILE A 2 -28.31 -28.17 -16.34
N ALA A 3 -27.72 -27.11 -16.96
CA ALA A 3 -26.39 -26.63 -16.62
C ALA A 3 -26.42 -26.05 -15.21
N ARG A 4 -25.81 -26.74 -14.24
CA ARG A 4 -25.55 -26.21 -12.91
C ARG A 4 -24.60 -25.02 -13.04
N GLN A 5 -25.12 -23.81 -12.91
CA GLN A 5 -24.32 -22.62 -12.70
C GLN A 5 -23.61 -22.77 -11.34
N TYR A 6 -22.34 -23.13 -11.37
CA TYR A 6 -21.45 -23.01 -10.21
C TYR A 6 -21.28 -21.51 -9.93
N LYS A 7 -22.10 -20.96 -9.02
CA LYS A 7 -21.82 -19.66 -8.41
C LYS A 7 -20.59 -19.86 -7.52
N ASN A 8 -19.42 -19.45 -8.00
CA ASN A 8 -18.26 -19.33 -7.13
C ASN A 8 -18.66 -18.51 -5.91
N PRO A 9 -18.49 -19.01 -4.66
CA PRO A 9 -18.80 -18.24 -3.47
C PRO A 9 -18.00 -16.95 -3.51
N LYS A 10 -18.67 -15.81 -3.29
CA LYS A 10 -17.98 -14.53 -3.16
C LYS A 10 -16.91 -14.69 -2.08
N PRO A 11 -15.63 -14.37 -2.35
CA PRO A 11 -14.60 -14.47 -1.34
C PRO A 11 -15.04 -13.67 -0.11
N ALA A 12 -14.92 -14.29 1.07
CA ALA A 12 -15.21 -13.63 2.34
C ALA A 12 -14.52 -12.25 2.37
N ALA A 13 -15.22 -11.24 2.87
CA ALA A 13 -14.67 -9.90 3.01
C ALA A 13 -13.36 -10.01 3.77
N ARG A 14 -12.24 -9.66 3.12
CA ARG A 14 -10.93 -9.74 3.77
C ARG A 14 -10.89 -8.72 4.90
N GLU A 15 -10.47 -9.18 6.06
CA GLU A 15 -10.30 -8.36 7.24
C GLU A 15 -9.41 -7.15 6.96
N ILE A 16 -9.81 -5.99 7.46
CA ILE A 16 -9.05 -4.74 7.31
C ILE A 16 -7.95 -4.77 8.35
N LEU A 17 -6.70 -4.63 7.91
CA LEU A 17 -5.56 -4.57 8.82
C LEU A 17 -5.64 -3.27 9.64
N ASP A 18 -5.49 -3.36 10.95
CA ASP A 18 -5.34 -2.20 11.79
C ASP A 18 -3.94 -1.58 11.69
N LYS A 19 -3.80 -0.35 12.17
CA LYS A 19 -2.55 0.40 12.11
C LYS A 19 -1.47 -0.24 12.98
N GLU A 20 -1.85 -0.70 14.14
CA GLU A 20 -0.98 -1.27 15.17
C GLU A 20 -0.28 -2.53 14.64
N LEU A 21 -1.04 -3.44 14.01
CA LEU A 21 -0.50 -4.64 13.37
C LEU A 21 0.46 -4.29 12.23
N VAL A 22 0.09 -3.33 11.37
CA VAL A 22 0.95 -2.92 10.26
C VAL A 22 2.24 -2.27 10.77
N ASP A 23 2.17 -1.45 11.80
CA ASP A 23 3.35 -0.86 12.44
C ASP A 23 4.25 -1.95 13.06
N GLN A 24 3.68 -2.92 13.76
CA GLN A 24 4.43 -4.07 14.30
C GLN A 24 5.12 -4.89 13.20
N LEU A 25 4.44 -5.14 12.07
CA LEU A 25 5.04 -5.82 10.92
C LEU A 25 6.25 -5.04 10.38
N ILE A 26 6.10 -3.73 10.19
CA ILE A 26 7.17 -2.86 9.68
C ILE A 26 8.35 -2.83 10.63
N TYR A 27 8.11 -2.64 11.93
CA TYR A 27 9.17 -2.53 12.95
C TYR A 27 9.81 -3.86 13.33
N SER A 28 9.17 -5.00 13.04
CA SER A 28 9.74 -6.33 13.27
C SER A 28 10.79 -6.75 12.23
N THR A 29 10.97 -5.95 11.15
CA THR A 29 12.02 -6.21 10.16
C THR A 29 13.39 -5.79 10.69
N LYS A 30 14.39 -6.64 10.45
CA LYS A 30 15.79 -6.35 10.80
C LYS A 30 16.54 -5.61 9.68
N SER A 31 16.07 -5.72 8.44
CA SER A 31 16.69 -5.13 7.25
C SER A 31 16.08 -3.79 6.91
N HIS A 32 16.90 -2.76 6.69
CA HIS A 32 16.46 -1.45 6.21
C HIS A 32 15.75 -1.54 4.86
N ARG A 33 16.25 -2.39 3.96
CA ARG A 33 15.60 -2.69 2.68
C ARG A 33 14.17 -3.21 2.87
N ASP A 34 14.01 -4.24 3.69
CA ASP A 34 12.72 -4.91 3.88
C ASP A 34 11.71 -3.98 4.55
N ARG A 35 12.18 -3.18 5.52
CA ARG A 35 11.38 -2.12 6.15
C ARG A 35 10.88 -1.09 5.14
N LEU A 36 11.77 -0.56 4.28
CA LEU A 36 11.40 0.41 3.25
C LEU A 36 10.39 -0.18 2.27
N ILE A 37 10.56 -1.43 1.83
CA ILE A 37 9.59 -2.10 0.97
C ILE A 37 8.20 -2.13 1.63
N LEU A 38 8.10 -2.53 2.91
CA LEU A 38 6.83 -2.56 3.64
C LEU A 38 6.22 -1.15 3.81
N GLU A 39 7.04 -0.15 4.12
CA GLU A 39 6.58 1.24 4.25
C GLU A 39 6.04 1.80 2.94
N LEU A 40 6.70 1.54 1.82
CA LEU A 40 6.23 1.96 0.50
C LEU A 40 4.89 1.28 0.12
N LEU A 41 4.71 0.02 0.47
CA LEU A 41 3.45 -0.68 0.26
C LEU A 41 2.32 -0.16 1.16
N ALA A 42 2.58 -0.06 2.47
CA ALA A 42 1.57 0.18 3.50
C ALA A 42 1.27 1.66 3.76
N ARG A 43 2.23 2.56 3.54
CA ARG A 43 2.08 4.00 3.84
C ARG A 43 2.02 4.87 2.59
N CYS A 44 2.70 4.46 1.50
CA CYS A 44 2.65 5.18 0.23
C CYS A 44 1.69 4.55 -0.78
N GLY A 45 1.08 3.41 -0.45
CA GLY A 45 0.09 2.76 -1.28
C GLY A 45 0.61 2.28 -2.65
N LEU A 46 1.91 2.00 -2.79
CA LEU A 46 2.47 1.50 -4.03
C LEU A 46 2.08 0.03 -4.26
N ARG A 47 2.02 -0.37 -5.54
CA ARG A 47 1.96 -1.79 -5.90
C ARG A 47 3.36 -2.40 -5.76
N ILE A 48 3.43 -3.66 -5.35
CA ILE A 48 4.73 -4.35 -5.20
C ILE A 48 5.55 -4.31 -6.49
N GLY A 49 4.93 -4.47 -7.65
CA GLY A 49 5.62 -4.37 -8.94
C GLY A 49 6.19 -2.98 -9.21
N GLU A 50 5.53 -1.92 -8.72
CA GLU A 50 6.03 -0.54 -8.79
C GLU A 50 7.27 -0.40 -7.89
N VAL A 51 7.19 -0.85 -6.63
CA VAL A 51 8.30 -0.81 -5.67
C VAL A 51 9.54 -1.52 -6.21
N LEU A 52 9.38 -2.71 -6.80
CA LEU A 52 10.49 -3.52 -7.30
C LEU A 52 11.10 -3.01 -8.62
N LYS A 53 10.40 -2.11 -9.31
CA LYS A 53 10.92 -1.45 -10.52
C LYS A 53 11.61 -0.13 -10.24
N LEU A 54 11.43 0.49 -9.05
CA LEU A 54 12.02 1.79 -8.70
C LEU A 54 13.53 1.80 -8.87
N ARG A 55 14.03 2.84 -9.54
CA ARG A 55 15.45 3.17 -9.66
C ARG A 55 15.77 4.36 -8.76
N ALA A 56 17.06 4.58 -8.46
CA ALA A 56 17.44 5.73 -7.67
C ALA A 56 17.12 7.07 -8.38
N ALA A 57 17.20 7.13 -9.71
CA ALA A 57 16.81 8.29 -10.50
C ALA A 57 15.31 8.64 -10.43
N ASP A 58 14.46 7.67 -10.06
CA ASP A 58 13.02 7.90 -9.94
C ASP A 58 12.63 8.63 -8.65
N VAL A 59 13.57 8.83 -7.72
CA VAL A 59 13.36 9.47 -6.42
C VAL A 59 13.76 10.93 -6.47
N SER A 60 12.82 11.81 -6.23
CA SER A 60 13.05 13.26 -6.16
C SER A 60 12.31 13.84 -4.95
N ASP A 61 13.05 14.19 -3.89
CA ASP A 61 12.47 14.64 -2.63
C ASP A 61 11.40 13.66 -2.13
N ARG A 62 10.17 14.10 -2.01
CA ARG A 62 9.02 13.30 -1.55
C ARG A 62 8.20 12.67 -2.68
N LYS A 63 8.75 12.63 -3.89
CA LYS A 63 8.08 12.12 -5.11
C LYS A 63 8.79 10.90 -5.65
N LEU A 64 8.00 9.97 -6.17
CA LEU A 64 8.46 8.78 -6.88
C LEU A 64 7.86 8.79 -8.28
N MET A 65 8.71 8.71 -9.29
CA MET A 65 8.27 8.51 -10.67
C MET A 65 7.97 7.02 -10.88
N ILE A 66 6.74 6.70 -11.25
CA ILE A 66 6.30 5.34 -11.54
C ILE A 66 6.20 5.18 -13.04
N HIS A 67 7.09 4.39 -13.63
CA HIS A 67 7.10 4.08 -15.05
C HIS A 67 6.14 2.93 -15.37
N GLU A 68 5.52 2.97 -16.55
CA GLU A 68 4.61 1.93 -17.05
C GLU A 68 3.56 1.49 -16.00
N PRO A 69 2.79 2.44 -15.43
CA PRO A 69 1.76 2.07 -14.48
C PRO A 69 0.67 1.24 -15.18
N LYS A 70 -0.03 0.39 -14.40
CA LYS A 70 -1.15 -0.41 -14.94
C LYS A 70 -2.33 0.41 -15.48
N SER A 71 -2.29 1.72 -15.29
CA SER A 71 -3.29 2.67 -15.83
C SER A 71 -3.17 2.90 -17.33
N GLY A 72 -2.12 2.42 -17.98
CA GLY A 72 -1.83 2.65 -19.41
C GLY A 72 -1.22 4.02 -19.72
N LYS A 73 -0.85 4.82 -18.71
CA LYS A 73 -0.09 6.06 -18.88
C LYS A 73 1.39 5.75 -19.00
N GLU A 74 2.17 6.67 -19.59
CA GLU A 74 3.63 6.53 -19.65
C GLU A 74 4.28 6.59 -18.26
N SER A 75 3.81 7.49 -17.41
CA SER A 75 4.28 7.62 -16.03
C SER A 75 3.21 8.19 -15.10
N GLU A 76 3.38 7.96 -13.81
CA GLU A 76 2.59 8.54 -12.72
C GLU A 76 3.50 8.97 -11.58
N ILE A 77 3.06 9.94 -10.77
CA ILE A 77 3.78 10.36 -9.57
C ILE A 77 3.10 9.74 -8.34
N ALA A 78 3.91 9.12 -7.48
CA ALA A 78 3.52 8.75 -6.14
C ALA A 78 4.21 9.66 -5.12
N PHE A 79 3.62 9.79 -3.94
CA PHE A 79 4.12 10.66 -2.88
C PHE A 79 4.51 9.87 -1.64
N MET A 80 5.51 10.37 -0.92
CA MET A 80 6.00 9.76 0.31
C MET A 80 5.87 10.72 1.49
N PRO A 81 5.58 10.21 2.70
CA PRO A 81 5.83 10.94 3.94
C PRO A 81 7.32 11.30 4.06
N GLU A 82 7.61 12.45 4.65
CA GLU A 82 8.98 12.98 4.79
C GLU A 82 9.95 11.97 5.41
N GLN A 83 9.55 11.30 6.47
CA GLN A 83 10.39 10.31 7.14
C GLN A 83 10.74 9.10 6.26
N ILE A 84 9.86 8.70 5.34
CA ILE A 84 10.13 7.61 4.40
C ILE A 84 11.08 8.11 3.32
N ALA A 85 10.86 9.30 2.80
CA ALA A 85 11.73 9.91 1.81
C ALA A 85 13.17 10.03 2.34
N LYS A 86 13.34 10.52 3.57
CA LYS A 86 14.65 10.62 4.24
C LYS A 86 15.33 9.25 4.34
N ARG A 87 14.63 8.23 4.90
CA ARG A 87 15.19 6.87 5.01
C ARG A 87 15.54 6.25 3.67
N LEU A 88 14.74 6.50 2.64
CA LEU A 88 14.99 5.99 1.29
C LEU A 88 16.24 6.63 0.69
N ALA A 89 16.40 7.95 0.85
CA ALA A 89 17.59 8.66 0.40
C ALA A 89 18.84 8.17 1.14
N GLU A 90 18.79 8.04 2.47
CA GLU A 90 19.87 7.49 3.28
C GLU A 90 20.25 6.07 2.85
N TYR A 91 19.26 5.22 2.55
CA TYR A 91 19.47 3.86 2.07
C TYR A 91 20.17 3.83 0.70
N ILE A 92 19.71 4.67 -0.24
CA ILE A 92 20.33 4.78 -1.58
C ILE A 92 21.81 5.15 -1.47
N VAL A 93 22.14 6.11 -0.61
CA VAL A 93 23.51 6.55 -0.36
C VAL A 93 24.33 5.45 0.32
N ALA A 94 23.82 4.85 1.38
CA ALA A 94 24.52 3.82 2.16
C ALA A 94 24.84 2.57 1.33
N GLU A 95 23.92 2.16 0.45
CA GLU A 95 24.11 1.00 -0.43
C GLU A 95 24.82 1.36 -1.76
N HIS A 96 25.27 2.60 -1.94
CA HIS A 96 25.95 3.08 -3.15
C HIS A 96 25.17 2.79 -4.44
N ILE A 97 23.82 2.99 -4.42
CA ILE A 97 22.94 2.67 -5.53
C ILE A 97 23.04 3.76 -6.60
N GLY A 98 23.60 3.40 -7.76
CA GLY A 98 23.70 4.33 -8.90
C GLY A 98 22.32 4.69 -9.48
N PRO A 99 22.20 5.85 -10.19
CA PRO A 99 20.92 6.40 -10.66
C PRO A 99 20.04 5.40 -11.41
N GLU A 100 20.61 4.64 -12.33
CA GLU A 100 19.90 3.68 -13.19
C GLU A 100 19.68 2.30 -12.53
N LYS A 101 20.22 2.10 -11.34
CA LYS A 101 20.09 0.82 -10.64
C LYS A 101 18.77 0.76 -9.87
N ARG A 102 18.18 -0.45 -9.84
CA ARG A 102 17.01 -0.71 -8.98
C ARG A 102 17.39 -0.54 -7.52
N ILE A 103 16.53 0.16 -6.77
CA ILE A 103 16.73 0.36 -5.32
C ILE A 103 16.60 -0.99 -4.59
N PHE A 104 15.65 -1.82 -5.02
CA PHE A 104 15.36 -3.11 -4.40
C PHE A 104 15.55 -4.25 -5.40
N PRO A 105 16.80 -4.77 -5.58
CA PRO A 105 17.08 -5.84 -6.55
C PRO A 105 16.64 -7.22 -6.00
N VAL A 106 15.38 -7.35 -5.62
CA VAL A 106 14.77 -8.59 -5.14
C VAL A 106 13.56 -8.95 -6.01
N CYS A 107 13.18 -10.23 -6.01
CA CYS A 107 12.03 -10.67 -6.79
C CYS A 107 10.72 -10.63 -5.96
N TYR A 108 9.58 -10.67 -6.67
CA TYR A 108 8.24 -10.67 -6.09
C TYR A 108 8.05 -11.79 -5.04
N THR A 109 8.55 -13.00 -5.34
CA THR A 109 8.41 -14.16 -4.46
C THR A 109 9.14 -13.98 -3.15
N THR A 110 10.30 -13.33 -3.16
CA THR A 110 11.08 -12.97 -1.95
C THR A 110 10.29 -12.05 -1.04
N VAL A 111 9.73 -10.95 -1.57
CA VAL A 111 8.94 -10.02 -0.76
C VAL A 111 7.66 -10.66 -0.25
N ARG A 112 7.02 -11.51 -1.06
CA ARG A 112 5.83 -12.26 -0.63
C ARG A 112 6.16 -13.24 0.50
N ALA A 113 7.31 -13.92 0.43
CA ALA A 113 7.78 -14.82 1.48
C ALA A 113 8.11 -14.05 2.76
N LEU A 114 8.77 -12.90 2.67
CA LEU A 114 9.03 -12.00 3.79
C LEU A 114 7.72 -11.60 4.49
N ILE A 115 6.75 -11.07 3.76
CA ILE A 115 5.46 -10.65 4.33
C ILE A 115 4.77 -11.84 5.01
N ARG A 116 4.75 -13.01 4.37
CA ARG A 116 4.16 -14.22 4.97
C ARG A 116 4.87 -14.65 6.25
N CYS A 117 6.19 -14.60 6.28
CA CYS A 117 7.00 -14.94 7.47
C CYS A 117 6.70 -13.98 8.62
N LEU A 118 6.68 -12.67 8.35
CA LEU A 118 6.37 -11.64 9.35
C LEU A 118 4.93 -11.78 9.86
N ALA A 119 3.97 -11.95 8.97
CA ALA A 119 2.55 -12.13 9.31
C ALA A 119 2.32 -13.39 10.16
N GLY A 120 3.07 -14.45 9.91
CA GLY A 120 3.04 -15.68 10.69
C GLY A 120 3.35 -15.49 12.17
N LYS A 121 4.20 -14.51 12.52
CA LYS A 121 4.52 -14.16 13.92
C LYS A 121 3.31 -13.61 14.68
N PHE A 122 2.36 -13.05 13.96
CA PHE A 122 1.14 -12.46 14.50
C PHE A 122 -0.10 -13.31 14.19
N HIS A 123 0.09 -14.56 13.73
CA HIS A 123 -0.98 -15.51 13.39
C HIS A 123 -1.99 -14.99 12.35
N VAL A 124 -1.56 -14.09 11.46
CA VAL A 124 -2.40 -13.49 10.40
C VAL A 124 -1.91 -13.88 9.00
N LYS A 125 -2.83 -13.82 8.01
CA LYS A 125 -2.50 -14.05 6.59
C LYS A 125 -2.56 -12.73 5.85
N ILE A 126 -1.41 -12.22 5.44
CA ILE A 126 -1.26 -10.93 4.75
C ILE A 126 -0.54 -11.11 3.42
N SER A 127 -0.97 -10.37 2.42
CA SER A 127 -0.34 -10.24 1.12
C SER A 127 0.14 -8.81 0.88
N PRO A 128 1.02 -8.55 -0.11
CA PRO A 128 1.39 -7.19 -0.50
C PRO A 128 0.19 -6.29 -0.83
N HIS A 129 -0.86 -6.89 -1.39
CA HIS A 129 -2.08 -6.18 -1.74
C HIS A 129 -2.89 -5.73 -0.52
N ASP A 130 -2.84 -6.51 0.56
CA ASP A 130 -3.53 -6.15 1.81
C ASP A 130 -2.84 -4.95 2.49
N LEU A 131 -1.51 -4.82 2.40
CA LEU A 131 -0.77 -3.64 2.85
C LEU A 131 -1.16 -2.38 2.07
N ARG A 132 -1.25 -2.48 0.73
CA ARG A 132 -1.73 -1.36 -0.09
C ARG A 132 -3.19 -1.02 0.23
N ARG A 133 -4.04 -2.03 0.48
CA ARG A 133 -5.43 -1.80 0.89
C ARG A 133 -5.51 -1.11 2.25
N HIS A 134 -4.65 -1.50 3.19
CA HIS A 134 -4.52 -0.81 4.48
C HIS A 134 -4.22 0.68 4.28
N SER A 135 -3.27 1.05 3.42
CA SER A 135 -2.96 2.46 3.12
C SER A 135 -4.21 3.26 2.76
N ALA A 136 -5.04 2.73 1.85
CA ALA A 136 -6.27 3.38 1.40
C ALA A 136 -7.33 3.47 2.51
N THR A 137 -7.54 2.36 3.23
CA THR A 137 -8.55 2.28 4.29
C THR A 137 -8.18 3.18 5.47
N TYR A 138 -6.90 3.18 5.84
CA TYR A 138 -6.38 4.06 6.89
C TYR A 138 -6.53 5.54 6.52
N ALA A 139 -6.17 5.93 5.30
CA ALA A 139 -6.33 7.31 4.83
C ALA A 139 -7.80 7.74 4.84
N SER A 140 -8.70 6.91 4.30
CA SER A 140 -10.13 7.19 4.27
C SER A 140 -10.72 7.35 5.69
N ARG A 141 -10.37 6.45 6.62
CA ARG A 141 -10.83 6.50 8.01
C ARG A 141 -10.32 7.69 8.80
N ASN A 142 -9.20 8.27 8.36
CA ASN A 142 -8.65 9.52 8.91
C ASN A 142 -9.15 10.77 8.17
N GLY A 143 -10.21 10.68 7.39
CA GLY A 143 -10.87 11.83 6.79
C GLY A 143 -10.27 12.30 5.48
N VAL A 144 -9.33 11.57 4.88
CA VAL A 144 -8.80 11.93 3.57
C VAL A 144 -9.90 11.77 2.51
N PRO A 145 -10.20 12.81 1.70
CA PRO A 145 -11.23 12.71 0.67
C PRO A 145 -11.02 11.52 -0.27
N LEU A 146 -12.11 10.84 -0.63
CA LEU A 146 -12.07 9.65 -1.48
C LEU A 146 -11.32 9.86 -2.79
N GLU A 147 -11.45 11.05 -3.37
CA GLU A 147 -10.76 11.43 -4.60
C GLU A 147 -9.25 11.45 -4.43
N ILE A 148 -8.76 11.97 -3.30
CA ILE A 148 -7.32 11.98 -2.95
C ILE A 148 -6.84 10.54 -2.73
N VAL A 149 -7.60 9.73 -1.98
CA VAL A 149 -7.27 8.31 -1.80
C VAL A 149 -7.20 7.58 -3.14
N SER A 150 -8.17 7.82 -4.01
CA SER A 150 -8.25 7.15 -5.31
C SER A 150 -7.19 7.64 -6.30
N LYS A 151 -7.13 8.95 -6.54
CA LYS A 151 -6.34 9.53 -7.63
C LYS A 151 -4.88 9.76 -7.26
N VAL A 152 -4.61 10.10 -6.00
CA VAL A 152 -3.26 10.43 -5.53
C VAL A 152 -2.59 9.23 -4.87
N LEU A 153 -3.22 8.65 -3.85
CA LEU A 153 -2.61 7.57 -3.09
C LEU A 153 -2.58 6.26 -3.89
N LEU A 154 -3.73 5.83 -4.42
CA LEU A 154 -3.84 4.56 -5.13
C LEU A 154 -3.60 4.68 -6.65
N ARG A 155 -3.74 5.86 -7.21
CA ARG A 155 -3.62 6.08 -8.66
C ARG A 155 -4.53 5.13 -9.45
N HIS A 156 -5.80 5.04 -9.02
CA HIS A 156 -6.83 4.29 -9.72
C HIS A 156 -7.45 5.13 -10.83
N HIS A 157 -7.68 4.51 -11.97
CA HIS A 157 -8.39 5.15 -13.08
C HIS A 157 -9.85 5.42 -12.69
N ASP A 158 -10.52 4.46 -12.05
CA ASP A 158 -11.93 4.51 -11.66
C ASP A 158 -12.08 4.53 -10.12
N LEU A 159 -12.92 5.43 -9.63
CA LEU A 159 -13.30 5.54 -8.21
C LEU A 159 -13.97 4.27 -7.67
N LYS A 160 -14.75 3.55 -8.51
CA LYS A 160 -15.39 2.28 -8.13
C LYS A 160 -14.37 1.26 -7.62
N THR A 161 -13.18 1.23 -8.23
CA THR A 161 -12.09 0.35 -7.78
C THR A 161 -11.67 0.69 -6.35
N THR A 162 -11.63 1.97 -6.00
CA THR A 162 -11.28 2.41 -4.64
C THR A 162 -12.37 2.07 -3.63
N GLN A 163 -13.64 2.22 -3.99
CA GLN A 163 -14.77 1.88 -3.13
C GLN A 163 -14.75 0.40 -2.68
N VAL A 164 -14.33 -0.50 -3.58
CA VAL A 164 -14.16 -1.92 -3.23
C VAL A 164 -13.08 -2.13 -2.15
N TYR A 165 -12.05 -1.28 -2.13
CA TYR A 165 -10.99 -1.33 -1.12
C TYR A 165 -11.45 -0.88 0.26
N LEU A 166 -12.30 0.14 0.32
CA LEU A 166 -12.68 0.78 1.57
C LEU A 166 -13.66 -0.07 2.40
N GLY A 167 -14.32 -1.04 1.75
CA GLY A 167 -15.34 -1.84 2.41
C GLY A 167 -16.63 -1.05 2.68
N LYS A 168 -17.52 -1.63 3.46
CA LYS A 168 -18.76 -0.96 3.91
C LYS A 168 -18.43 -0.10 5.14
N VAL A 169 -18.93 1.13 5.14
CA VAL A 169 -18.98 1.96 6.36
C VAL A 169 -19.92 1.26 7.35
N ASN A 170 -19.46 1.02 8.56
CA ASN A 170 -20.30 0.48 9.64
C ASN A 170 -20.98 1.61 10.43
N ASP A 171 -21.99 1.26 11.22
CA ASP A 171 -22.78 2.23 11.97
C ASP A 171 -21.93 3.05 12.96
N THR A 172 -20.96 2.42 13.61
CA THR A 172 -20.03 3.10 14.55
C THR A 172 -19.20 4.16 13.83
N GLU A 173 -18.74 3.86 12.62
CA GLU A 173 -17.97 4.80 11.80
C GLU A 173 -18.86 5.94 11.30
N ALA A 174 -20.10 5.65 10.92
CA ALA A 174 -21.08 6.65 10.52
C ALA A 174 -21.43 7.60 11.67
N ILE A 175 -21.68 7.08 12.87
CA ILE A 175 -21.96 7.88 14.08
C ILE A 175 -20.78 8.79 14.40
N ARG A 176 -19.55 8.25 14.41
CA ARG A 176 -18.33 9.05 14.65
C ARG A 176 -18.23 10.24 13.69
N TRP A 177 -18.55 10.04 12.42
CA TRP A 177 -18.51 11.14 11.45
C TRP A 177 -19.60 12.17 11.66
N MET A 178 -20.79 11.74 12.10
CA MET A 178 -21.86 12.67 12.49
C MET A 178 -21.43 13.53 13.70
N ASP A 179 -20.75 12.92 14.68
CA ASP A 179 -20.22 13.64 15.83
C ASP A 179 -19.10 14.63 15.42
N VAL A 180 -18.21 14.26 14.50
CA VAL A 180 -17.17 15.15 13.97
C VAL A 180 -17.77 16.35 13.22
N LEU A 181 -18.86 16.14 12.48
CA LEU A 181 -19.50 17.19 11.66
C LEU A 181 -20.41 18.11 12.49
N HIS A 182 -21.08 17.58 13.48
CA HIS A 182 -22.17 18.26 14.20
C HIS A 182 -22.04 18.22 15.71
N GLY A 183 -21.17 17.40 16.27
CA GLY A 183 -20.88 17.34 17.69
C GLY A 183 -20.00 18.55 18.09
N LYS A 184 -20.47 19.32 19.07
CA LYS A 184 -19.70 20.36 19.75
C LYS A 184 -19.11 19.80 21.03
#